data_72afc0fabeb550066d79d7e8749a4aab
#
_entry.id   72afc0fabeb550066d79d7e8749a4aab
#
_cell.length_a   1.000
_cell.length_b   1.000
_cell.length_c   1.000
_cell.angle_alpha   90.00
_cell.angle_beta   90.00
_cell.angle_gamma   90.00
#
_symmetry.space_group_name_H-M   'P 1'
#
loop_
_entity.id
_entity.type
_entity.pdbx_description
1 polymer ?
#
loop_
_entity_poly.entity_id
_entity_poly.type
_entity_poly.pdbx_seq_one_letter_code
_entity_poly.pdbx_strand_id
1 'polypeptide(L)'
;MPQRDLNHLFVVTYGRSGSTLLMGVLNTIPGFLIRGENRDALHHLYRFHSTMLAESNRGPKRKLNQPTHPFFGIAGFPAQKSLRQIRRLATDTVLRPDEDTRVTGFKEIRWYQQDLEEYVAWLQQVFPSARFLVNTRNHEDVLKSKWWAEGEDKSEHLADIERRILTLAESLGDAAYRVHYDDYVADPVALRGMFEWLGEPFDEATVRETMAVRHSI
;
A
#
# COMPACT_ATOMS: atom_id res chain seq x y z
N MET A 1 -17.72 14.66 -12.72
CA MET A 1 -16.56 14.53 -13.62
C MET A 1 -16.42 13.08 -14.00
N PRO A 2 -16.08 12.70 -15.25
CA PRO A 2 -15.78 11.33 -15.60
C PRO A 2 -14.62 10.87 -14.73
N GLN A 3 -14.71 9.64 -14.23
CA GLN A 3 -13.67 9.02 -13.41
C GLN A 3 -12.45 8.83 -14.33
N ARG A 4 -11.32 9.47 -14.02
CA ARG A 4 -10.07 9.28 -14.76
C ARG A 4 -9.61 7.84 -14.59
N ASP A 5 -9.05 7.25 -15.64
CA ASP A 5 -8.34 5.97 -15.58
C ASP A 5 -7.00 6.19 -14.88
N LEU A 6 -7.02 6.20 -13.57
CA LEU A 6 -5.82 6.28 -12.73
C LEU A 6 -5.27 4.87 -12.47
N ASN A 7 -3.99 4.69 -12.70
CA ASN A 7 -3.28 3.54 -12.17
C ASN A 7 -2.93 3.75 -10.69
N HIS A 8 -2.78 2.68 -9.94
CA HIS A 8 -2.52 2.74 -8.51
C HIS A 8 -1.25 1.98 -8.16
N LEU A 9 -0.36 2.60 -7.39
CA LEU A 9 0.89 2.01 -6.91
C LEU A 9 1.00 2.18 -5.39
N PHE A 10 1.09 1.07 -4.67
CA PHE A 10 1.26 1.06 -3.22
C PHE A 10 2.66 0.56 -2.85
N VAL A 11 3.38 1.35 -2.05
CA VAL A 11 4.69 0.95 -1.54
C VAL A 11 4.49 0.23 -0.22
N VAL A 12 4.83 -1.05 -0.21
CA VAL A 12 4.70 -1.98 0.90
C VAL A 12 6.05 -2.15 1.58
N THR A 13 6.14 -1.85 2.86
CA THR A 13 7.41 -1.87 3.57
C THR A 13 7.20 -1.81 5.10
N TYR A 14 8.27 -1.68 5.84
CA TYR A 14 8.30 -1.43 7.28
C TYR A 14 9.09 -0.14 7.60
N GLY A 15 8.98 0.32 8.85
CA GLY A 15 9.67 1.54 9.27
C GLY A 15 11.19 1.44 9.15
N ARG A 16 11.84 2.55 8.77
CA ARG A 16 13.30 2.70 8.60
C ARG A 16 13.91 1.89 7.45
N SER A 17 13.11 1.41 6.54
CA SER A 17 13.54 0.71 5.32
C SER A 17 14.08 1.62 4.20
N GLY A 18 14.13 2.94 4.40
CA GLY A 18 14.54 3.89 3.35
C GLY A 18 13.45 4.22 2.33
N SER A 19 12.24 3.74 2.54
CA SER A 19 11.10 3.90 1.61
C SER A 19 10.69 5.36 1.33
N THR A 20 11.07 6.31 2.18
CA THR A 20 10.86 7.75 1.89
C THR A 20 11.75 8.22 0.73
N LEU A 21 12.97 7.71 0.64
CA LEU A 21 13.85 7.97 -0.51
C LEU A 21 13.26 7.35 -1.79
N LEU A 22 12.82 6.09 -1.73
CA LEU A 22 12.16 5.43 -2.86
C LEU A 22 10.91 6.18 -3.32
N MET A 23 10.07 6.65 -2.37
CA MET A 23 8.93 7.50 -2.69
C MET A 23 9.36 8.80 -3.40
N GLY A 24 10.45 9.42 -2.97
CA GLY A 24 11.04 10.57 -3.64
C GLY A 24 11.40 10.26 -5.09
N VAL A 25 12.08 9.14 -5.34
CA VAL A 25 12.42 8.66 -6.69
C VAL A 25 11.17 8.42 -7.54
N LEU A 26 10.15 7.76 -7.01
CA LEU A 26 8.89 7.52 -7.74
C LEU A 26 8.21 8.84 -8.14
N ASN A 27 8.26 9.84 -7.29
CA ASN A 27 7.66 11.16 -7.54
C ASN A 27 8.47 12.03 -8.52
N THR A 28 9.64 11.61 -8.99
CA THR A 28 10.33 12.25 -10.11
C THR A 28 9.77 11.81 -11.47
N ILE A 29 9.05 10.70 -11.51
CA ILE A 29 8.46 10.18 -12.74
C ILE A 29 7.27 11.07 -13.13
N PRO A 30 7.23 11.64 -14.35
CA PRO A 30 6.14 12.52 -14.77
C PRO A 30 4.75 11.88 -14.60
N GLY A 31 3.85 12.54 -13.92
CA GLY A 31 2.49 12.07 -13.66
C GLY A 31 2.37 11.03 -12.53
N PHE A 32 3.43 10.75 -11.78
CA PHE A 32 3.36 9.95 -10.56
C PHE A 32 3.10 10.86 -9.35
N LEU A 33 2.20 10.42 -8.48
CA LEU A 33 1.88 11.08 -7.23
C LEU A 33 1.72 10.04 -6.12
N ILE A 34 2.82 9.68 -5.49
CA ILE A 34 2.86 8.72 -4.38
C ILE A 34 2.89 9.49 -3.07
N ARG A 35 1.81 9.39 -2.31
CA ARG A 35 1.68 10.04 -1.00
C ARG A 35 2.47 9.30 0.08
N GLY A 36 2.74 9.98 1.18
CA GLY A 36 3.35 9.38 2.37
C GLY A 36 2.36 8.51 3.16
N GLU A 37 2.80 8.12 4.36
CA GLU A 37 2.02 7.30 5.29
C GLU A 37 0.68 7.96 5.65
N ASN A 38 -0.34 7.12 5.77
CA ASN A 38 -1.69 7.55 6.14
C ASN A 38 -2.18 6.91 7.46
N ARG A 39 -1.28 6.33 8.22
CA ARG A 39 -1.56 5.62 9.48
C ARG A 39 -2.62 4.53 9.34
N ASP A 40 -2.54 3.77 8.26
CA ASP A 40 -3.40 2.62 8.03
C ASP A 40 -4.89 2.97 7.79
N ALA A 41 -5.15 4.21 7.37
CA ALA A 41 -6.52 4.69 7.16
C ALA A 41 -7.34 3.80 6.22
N LEU A 42 -6.72 3.23 5.18
CA LEU A 42 -7.41 2.34 4.25
C LEU A 42 -7.72 0.97 4.86
N HIS A 43 -6.89 0.46 5.77
CA HIS A 43 -7.20 -0.76 6.52
C HIS A 43 -8.43 -0.57 7.43
N HIS A 44 -8.63 0.60 8.01
CA HIS A 44 -9.88 0.89 8.74
C HIS A 44 -11.11 0.85 7.83
N LEU A 45 -11.01 1.33 6.59
CA LEU A 45 -12.08 1.23 5.60
C LEU A 45 -12.32 -0.22 5.14
N TYR A 46 -11.26 -1.00 5.00
CA TYR A 46 -11.35 -2.44 4.78
C TYR A 46 -12.09 -3.13 5.93
N ARG A 47 -11.71 -2.86 7.17
CA ARG A 47 -12.38 -3.43 8.36
C ARG A 47 -13.86 -3.07 8.41
N PHE A 48 -14.22 -1.82 8.11
CA PHE A 48 -15.62 -1.42 7.97
C PHE A 48 -16.34 -2.27 6.92
N HIS A 49 -15.81 -2.34 5.69
CA HIS A 49 -16.44 -3.04 4.58
C HIS A 49 -16.57 -4.54 4.84
N SER A 50 -15.49 -5.19 5.30
CA SER A 50 -15.46 -6.62 5.57
C SER A 50 -16.41 -7.03 6.70
N THR A 51 -16.49 -6.22 7.78
CA THR A 51 -17.45 -6.44 8.87
C THR A 51 -18.88 -6.36 8.37
N MET A 52 -19.23 -5.31 7.63
CA MET A 52 -20.59 -5.14 7.10
C MET A 52 -20.96 -6.25 6.11
N LEU A 53 -20.02 -6.68 5.29
CA LEU A 53 -20.20 -7.78 4.34
C LEU A 53 -20.42 -9.12 5.06
N ALA A 54 -19.58 -9.43 6.06
CA ALA A 54 -19.67 -10.65 6.85
C ALA A 54 -21.03 -10.74 7.58
N GLU A 55 -21.42 -9.66 8.26
CA GLU A 55 -22.68 -9.63 9.00
C GLU A 55 -23.91 -9.68 8.06
N SER A 56 -23.82 -9.09 6.86
CA SER A 56 -24.92 -9.16 5.88
C SER A 56 -25.17 -10.59 5.36
N ASN A 57 -24.17 -11.47 5.46
CA ASN A 57 -24.21 -12.87 5.02
C ASN A 57 -24.37 -13.87 6.18
N ARG A 58 -24.47 -13.41 7.45
CA ARG A 58 -24.44 -14.26 8.65
C ARG A 58 -25.64 -15.19 8.79
N GLY A 59 -26.76 -14.89 8.12
CA GLY A 59 -27.96 -15.70 8.24
C GLY A 59 -28.97 -15.48 7.12
N PRO A 60 -30.11 -16.19 7.19
CA PRO A 60 -31.15 -16.04 6.18
C PRO A 60 -31.66 -14.61 6.07
N LYS A 61 -31.60 -14.03 4.88
CA LYS A 61 -32.05 -12.64 4.60
C LYS A 61 -33.45 -12.34 5.15
N ARG A 62 -34.36 -13.32 5.09
CA ARG A 62 -35.73 -13.19 5.65
C ARG A 62 -35.73 -12.89 7.13
N LYS A 63 -34.83 -13.49 7.94
CA LYS A 63 -34.71 -13.22 9.38
C LYS A 63 -34.10 -11.85 9.62
N LEU A 64 -33.01 -11.53 8.92
CA LEU A 64 -32.28 -10.25 9.04
C LEU A 64 -33.13 -9.04 8.60
N ASN A 65 -34.20 -9.26 7.85
CA ASN A 65 -35.13 -8.22 7.40
C ASN A 65 -36.39 -8.09 8.29
N GLN A 66 -36.45 -8.79 9.43
CA GLN A 66 -37.53 -8.62 10.39
C GLN A 66 -37.27 -7.38 11.26
N PRO A 67 -38.22 -6.42 11.40
CA PRO A 67 -38.02 -5.19 12.17
C PRO A 67 -37.65 -5.41 13.64
N THR A 68 -37.97 -6.57 14.20
CA THR A 68 -37.65 -6.96 15.59
C THR A 68 -36.28 -7.68 15.71
N HIS A 69 -35.59 -7.90 14.60
CA HIS A 69 -34.29 -8.57 14.65
C HIS A 69 -33.20 -7.59 15.05
N PRO A 70 -32.25 -7.93 15.95
CA PRO A 70 -31.17 -7.04 16.39
C PRO A 70 -30.33 -6.45 15.25
N PHE A 71 -30.21 -7.15 14.12
CA PHE A 71 -29.47 -6.74 12.93
C PHE A 71 -30.41 -6.39 11.77
N PHE A 72 -31.59 -5.81 12.07
CA PHE A 72 -32.57 -5.43 11.06
C PHE A 72 -31.96 -4.53 9.97
N GLY A 73 -32.14 -4.92 8.72
CA GLY A 73 -31.69 -4.18 7.54
C GLY A 73 -30.25 -4.48 7.09
N ILE A 74 -29.43 -5.20 7.89
CA ILE A 74 -28.03 -5.47 7.53
C ILE A 74 -27.89 -6.31 6.26
N ALA A 75 -28.84 -7.21 5.99
CA ALA A 75 -28.86 -8.04 4.77
C ALA A 75 -28.96 -7.22 3.46
N GLY A 76 -29.32 -5.94 3.57
CA GLY A 76 -29.37 -4.99 2.46
C GLY A 76 -28.05 -4.24 2.22
N PHE A 77 -26.97 -4.61 2.89
CA PHE A 77 -25.68 -3.92 2.71
C PHE A 77 -25.23 -3.91 1.24
N PRO A 78 -25.06 -2.74 0.63
CA PRO A 78 -24.79 -2.62 -0.80
C PRO A 78 -23.29 -2.72 -1.08
N ALA A 79 -22.70 -3.92 -0.94
CA ALA A 79 -21.26 -4.17 -0.95
C ALA A 79 -20.53 -3.52 -2.15
N GLN A 80 -21.05 -3.71 -3.37
CA GLN A 80 -20.43 -3.12 -4.57
C GLN A 80 -20.54 -1.58 -4.62
N LYS A 81 -21.63 -1.02 -4.11
CA LYS A 81 -21.75 0.44 -3.98
C LYS A 81 -20.78 0.95 -2.93
N SER A 82 -20.62 0.23 -1.81
CA SER A 82 -19.66 0.57 -0.75
C SER A 82 -18.23 0.62 -1.29
N LEU A 83 -17.77 -0.38 -2.06
CA LEU A 83 -16.43 -0.35 -2.69
C LEU A 83 -16.23 0.88 -3.58
N ARG A 84 -17.21 1.21 -4.42
CA ARG A 84 -17.14 2.42 -5.26
C ARG A 84 -17.07 3.71 -4.47
N GLN A 85 -17.85 3.81 -3.38
CA GLN A 85 -17.82 4.98 -2.50
C GLN A 85 -16.51 5.10 -1.73
N ILE A 86 -15.96 3.97 -1.27
CA ILE A 86 -14.66 3.92 -0.61
C ILE A 86 -13.55 4.33 -1.58
N ARG A 87 -13.55 3.83 -2.82
CA ARG A 87 -12.61 4.28 -3.85
C ARG A 87 -12.65 5.79 -4.00
N ARG A 88 -13.85 6.36 -4.17
CA ARG A 88 -14.00 7.80 -4.30
C ARG A 88 -13.48 8.54 -3.08
N LEU A 89 -13.88 8.12 -1.87
CA LEU A 89 -13.41 8.72 -0.63
C LEU A 89 -11.87 8.69 -0.55
N ALA A 90 -11.26 7.53 -0.77
CA ALA A 90 -9.81 7.39 -0.74
C ALA A 90 -9.12 8.27 -1.79
N THR A 91 -9.65 8.30 -3.02
CA THR A 91 -9.12 9.15 -4.09
C THR A 91 -9.20 10.63 -3.74
N ASP A 92 -10.35 11.10 -3.26
CA ASP A 92 -10.60 12.53 -3.02
C ASP A 92 -9.90 13.06 -1.75
N THR A 93 -9.63 12.18 -0.75
CA THR A 93 -9.15 12.62 0.57
C THR A 93 -7.75 12.16 0.92
N VAL A 94 -7.33 10.96 0.49
CA VAL A 94 -6.01 10.38 0.79
C VAL A 94 -5.06 10.58 -0.38
N LEU A 95 -5.44 10.13 -1.57
CA LEU A 95 -4.58 10.15 -2.76
C LEU A 95 -4.49 11.54 -3.38
N ARG A 96 -5.61 12.24 -3.53
CA ARG A 96 -5.72 13.62 -4.03
C ARG A 96 -4.89 13.85 -5.30
N PRO A 97 -5.20 13.13 -6.40
CA PRO A 97 -4.46 13.27 -7.65
C PRO A 97 -4.69 14.66 -8.26
N ASP A 98 -3.60 15.25 -8.78
CA ASP A 98 -3.62 16.50 -9.54
C ASP A 98 -4.08 16.25 -11.00
N GLU A 99 -4.18 17.33 -11.79
CA GLU A 99 -4.68 17.24 -13.18
C GLU A 99 -3.81 16.36 -14.07
N ASP A 100 -2.51 16.36 -13.87
CA ASP A 100 -1.54 15.61 -14.67
C ASP A 100 -1.22 14.21 -14.11
N THR A 101 -1.84 13.85 -12.96
CA THR A 101 -1.60 12.55 -12.33
C THR A 101 -2.15 11.41 -13.19
N ARG A 102 -1.30 10.43 -13.52
CA ARG A 102 -1.67 9.18 -14.21
C ARG A 102 -1.45 7.93 -13.35
N VAL A 103 -0.55 8.01 -12.36
CA VAL A 103 -0.33 6.98 -11.34
C VAL A 103 -0.38 7.62 -9.98
N THR A 104 -1.22 7.09 -9.08
CA THR A 104 -1.31 7.58 -7.70
C THR A 104 -1.30 6.42 -6.72
N GLY A 105 -0.93 6.73 -5.49
CA GLY A 105 -0.86 5.73 -4.43
C GLY A 105 -0.28 6.31 -3.15
N PHE A 106 0.19 5.45 -2.28
CA PHE A 106 0.85 5.86 -1.04
C PHE A 106 1.94 4.88 -0.64
N LYS A 107 2.85 5.36 0.19
CA LYS A 107 3.82 4.56 0.93
C LYS A 107 3.33 4.36 2.36
N GLU A 108 3.22 3.12 2.83
CA GLU A 108 2.85 2.79 4.20
C GLU A 108 3.85 1.78 4.78
N ILE A 109 4.06 1.86 6.10
CA ILE A 109 4.99 1.00 6.85
C ILE A 109 4.26 -0.02 7.75
N ARG A 110 2.92 0.02 7.78
CA ARG A 110 2.08 -0.82 8.63
C ARG A 110 1.45 -1.95 7.83
N TRP A 111 2.28 -2.85 7.29
CA TRP A 111 1.84 -4.04 6.56
C TRP A 111 2.05 -5.31 7.40
N TYR A 112 1.73 -5.21 8.69
CA TYR A 112 1.87 -6.28 9.68
C TYR A 112 0.54 -6.81 10.23
N GLN A 113 -0.59 -6.41 9.64
CA GLN A 113 -1.91 -6.89 10.02
C GLN A 113 -2.02 -8.39 9.81
N GLN A 114 -2.75 -9.08 10.70
CA GLN A 114 -2.94 -10.53 10.57
C GLN A 114 -3.71 -10.91 9.29
N ASP A 115 -4.60 -10.02 8.84
CA ASP A 115 -5.44 -10.15 7.66
C ASP A 115 -4.83 -9.43 6.43
N LEU A 116 -3.49 -9.45 6.30
CA LEU A 116 -2.75 -8.73 5.25
C LEU A 116 -3.16 -9.16 3.84
N GLU A 117 -3.27 -10.46 3.60
CA GLU A 117 -3.61 -11.00 2.27
C GLU A 117 -5.03 -10.61 1.86
N GLU A 118 -5.99 -10.72 2.77
CA GLU A 118 -7.38 -10.32 2.55
C GLU A 118 -7.49 -8.79 2.34
N TYR A 119 -6.70 -8.02 3.10
CA TYR A 119 -6.65 -6.58 2.94
C TYR A 119 -6.11 -6.18 1.55
N VAL A 120 -5.05 -6.81 1.08
CA VAL A 120 -4.49 -6.54 -0.25
C VAL A 120 -5.44 -7.00 -1.36
N ALA A 121 -6.06 -8.15 -1.23
CA ALA A 121 -7.10 -8.62 -2.15
C ALA A 121 -8.29 -7.65 -2.22
N TRP A 122 -8.66 -7.05 -1.08
CA TRP A 122 -9.68 -6.01 -1.03
C TRP A 122 -9.19 -4.69 -1.68
N LEU A 123 -7.92 -4.30 -1.48
CA LEU A 123 -7.35 -3.14 -2.20
C LEU A 123 -7.44 -3.30 -3.71
N GLN A 124 -7.21 -4.52 -4.24
CA GLN A 124 -7.38 -4.81 -5.66
C GLN A 124 -8.86 -4.75 -6.12
N GLN A 125 -9.82 -5.01 -5.23
CA GLN A 125 -11.24 -4.78 -5.55
C GLN A 125 -11.59 -3.28 -5.56
N VAL A 126 -11.03 -2.51 -4.64
CA VAL A 126 -11.21 -1.05 -4.60
C VAL A 126 -10.48 -0.40 -5.78
N PHE A 127 -9.28 -0.84 -6.11
CA PHE A 127 -8.39 -0.32 -7.15
C PHE A 127 -7.94 -1.46 -8.09
N PRO A 128 -8.74 -1.82 -9.12
CA PRO A 128 -8.51 -3.04 -9.92
C PRO A 128 -7.16 -3.12 -10.64
N SER A 129 -6.51 -1.99 -10.90
CA SER A 129 -5.17 -1.94 -11.52
C SER A 129 -4.06 -1.72 -10.50
N ALA A 130 -4.30 -1.99 -9.21
CA ALA A 130 -3.32 -1.76 -8.17
C ALA A 130 -2.08 -2.64 -8.33
N ARG A 131 -0.92 -2.02 -8.26
CA ARG A 131 0.41 -2.66 -8.23
C ARG A 131 1.07 -2.38 -6.89
N PHE A 132 1.97 -3.28 -6.47
CA PHE A 132 2.58 -3.24 -5.15
C PHE A 132 4.11 -3.28 -5.27
N LEU A 133 4.76 -2.22 -4.81
CA LEU A 133 6.22 -2.14 -4.77
C LEU A 133 6.69 -2.47 -3.36
N VAL A 134 7.33 -3.62 -3.19
CA VAL A 134 7.85 -4.07 -1.90
C VAL A 134 9.29 -3.59 -1.75
N ASN A 135 9.55 -2.84 -0.67
CA ASN A 135 10.88 -2.34 -0.34
C ASN A 135 11.37 -2.94 0.97
N THR A 136 12.55 -3.56 0.93
CA THR A 136 13.24 -4.14 2.09
C THR A 136 14.58 -3.46 2.34
N ARG A 137 15.19 -3.75 3.49
CA ARG A 137 16.50 -3.23 3.89
C ARG A 137 17.20 -4.20 4.83
N ASN A 138 18.54 -4.14 4.91
CA ASN A 138 19.32 -4.88 5.88
C ASN A 138 18.78 -4.69 7.32
N HIS A 139 18.47 -5.81 7.99
CA HIS A 139 17.84 -5.79 9.32
C HIS A 139 18.72 -5.15 10.39
N GLU A 140 20.04 -5.37 10.35
CA GLU A 140 20.95 -4.78 11.34
C GLU A 140 20.88 -3.25 11.34
N ASP A 141 20.78 -2.64 10.13
CA ASP A 141 20.71 -1.20 10.00
C ASP A 141 19.33 -0.64 10.37
N VAL A 142 18.28 -1.39 10.11
CA VAL A 142 16.92 -1.06 10.59
C VAL A 142 16.87 -1.09 12.10
N LEU A 143 17.36 -2.16 12.73
CA LEU A 143 17.33 -2.36 14.19
C LEU A 143 18.16 -1.33 14.96
N LYS A 144 19.22 -0.78 14.36
CA LYS A 144 20.00 0.33 14.94
C LYS A 144 19.26 1.68 14.93
N SER A 145 18.11 1.78 14.27
CA SER A 145 17.42 3.04 14.00
C SER A 145 16.30 3.35 14.98
N LYS A 146 16.38 4.52 15.69
CA LYS A 146 15.28 5.11 16.48
C LYS A 146 14.50 4.07 17.33
N TRP A 147 13.18 4.04 17.18
CA TRP A 147 12.26 3.18 17.93
C TRP A 147 12.46 1.66 17.74
N TRP A 148 13.18 1.23 16.71
CA TRP A 148 13.60 -0.17 16.59
C TRP A 148 14.68 -0.52 17.61
N ALA A 149 15.56 0.42 17.93
CA ALA A 149 16.65 0.25 18.89
C ALA A 149 16.20 0.40 20.34
N GLU A 150 14.97 0.87 20.59
CA GLU A 150 14.45 1.11 21.93
C GLU A 150 13.73 -0.13 22.50
N GLY A 151 14.05 -0.52 23.74
CA GLY A 151 13.38 -1.58 24.48
C GLY A 151 13.89 -2.99 24.14
N GLU A 152 12.98 -3.96 24.11
CA GLU A 152 13.29 -5.36 23.83
C GLU A 152 13.77 -5.59 22.40
N ASP A 153 14.49 -6.69 22.18
CA ASP A 153 14.90 -7.12 20.83
C ASP A 153 13.68 -7.36 19.93
N LYS A 154 13.65 -6.67 18.81
CA LYS A 154 12.57 -6.71 17.83
C LYS A 154 12.98 -7.44 16.54
N SER A 155 14.09 -8.15 16.53
CA SER A 155 14.65 -8.82 15.35
C SER A 155 13.68 -9.85 14.78
N GLU A 156 13.08 -10.69 15.61
CA GLU A 156 12.08 -11.68 15.18
C GLU A 156 10.81 -11.02 14.63
N HIS A 157 10.37 -9.93 15.24
CA HIS A 157 9.21 -9.18 14.76
C HIS A 157 9.47 -8.55 13.39
N LEU A 158 10.65 -7.95 13.18
CA LEU A 158 11.05 -7.40 11.89
C LEU A 158 11.15 -8.50 10.82
N ALA A 159 11.77 -9.63 11.15
CA ALA A 159 11.88 -10.76 10.25
C ALA A 159 10.52 -11.36 9.87
N ASP A 160 9.56 -11.41 10.82
CA ASP A 160 8.20 -11.86 10.54
C ASP A 160 7.48 -10.90 9.58
N ILE A 161 7.56 -9.59 9.81
CA ILE A 161 6.97 -8.59 8.90
C ILE A 161 7.55 -8.74 7.49
N GLU A 162 8.88 -8.78 7.36
CA GLU A 162 9.53 -8.90 6.05
C GLU A 162 9.14 -10.19 5.35
N ARG A 163 9.18 -11.32 6.04
CA ARG A 163 8.75 -12.61 5.47
C ARG A 163 7.33 -12.53 4.91
N ARG A 164 6.40 -11.92 5.64
CA ARG A 164 5.00 -11.80 5.23
C ARG A 164 4.82 -10.90 4.00
N ILE A 165 5.48 -9.74 3.94
CA ILE A 165 5.40 -8.87 2.76
C ILE A 165 6.10 -9.49 1.54
N LEU A 166 7.15 -10.30 1.73
CA LEU A 166 7.79 -11.04 0.64
C LEU A 166 6.90 -12.17 0.13
N THR A 167 6.28 -12.95 1.01
CA THR A 167 5.29 -13.98 0.63
C THR A 167 4.10 -13.35 -0.11
N LEU A 168 3.61 -12.21 0.36
CA LEU A 168 2.58 -11.44 -0.34
C LEU A 168 3.03 -11.06 -1.75
N ALA A 169 4.26 -10.53 -1.92
CA ALA A 169 4.78 -10.17 -3.23
C ALA A 169 4.82 -11.38 -4.19
N GLU A 170 5.21 -12.55 -3.69
CA GLU A 170 5.21 -13.80 -4.46
C GLU A 170 3.80 -14.20 -4.90
N SER A 171 2.81 -14.08 -4.02
CA SER A 171 1.42 -14.40 -4.33
C SER A 171 0.78 -13.46 -5.36
N LEU A 172 1.25 -12.22 -5.43
CA LEU A 172 0.77 -11.20 -6.35
C LEU A 172 1.36 -11.31 -7.77
N GLY A 173 2.45 -12.06 -7.94
CA GLY A 173 3.10 -12.25 -9.25
C GLY A 173 3.45 -10.92 -9.92
N ASP A 174 3.03 -10.75 -11.17
CA ASP A 174 3.34 -9.55 -11.98
C ASP A 174 2.74 -8.25 -11.41
N ALA A 175 1.79 -8.33 -10.49
CA ALA A 175 1.25 -7.15 -9.81
C ALA A 175 2.18 -6.62 -8.71
N ALA A 176 3.26 -7.33 -8.37
CA ALA A 176 4.25 -6.90 -7.39
C ALA A 176 5.66 -6.84 -7.97
N TYR A 177 6.47 -5.92 -7.45
CA TYR A 177 7.90 -5.85 -7.71
C TYR A 177 8.67 -5.64 -6.41
N ARG A 178 9.89 -6.17 -6.31
CA ARG A 178 10.72 -6.09 -5.10
C ARG A 178 11.98 -5.27 -5.37
N VAL A 179 12.30 -4.38 -4.44
CA VAL A 179 13.56 -3.64 -4.40
C VAL A 179 14.19 -3.76 -3.03
N HIS A 180 15.51 -3.70 -2.97
CA HIS A 180 16.26 -3.71 -1.71
C HIS A 180 17.02 -2.40 -1.54
N TYR A 181 16.83 -1.74 -0.39
CA TYR A 181 17.37 -0.40 -0.13
C TYR A 181 18.89 -0.34 -0.34
N ASP A 182 19.61 -1.30 0.21
CA ASP A 182 21.08 -1.28 0.19
C ASP A 182 21.63 -1.44 -1.22
N ASP A 183 20.93 -2.19 -2.10
CA ASP A 183 21.31 -2.34 -3.50
C ASP A 183 21.21 -1.02 -4.26
N TYR A 184 20.05 -0.35 -4.20
CA TYR A 184 19.87 0.87 -4.98
C TYR A 184 20.56 2.11 -4.37
N VAL A 185 20.90 2.09 -3.10
CA VAL A 185 21.75 3.13 -2.50
C VAL A 185 23.23 2.92 -2.87
N ALA A 186 23.68 1.68 -2.98
CA ALA A 186 25.02 1.37 -3.47
C ALA A 186 25.17 1.72 -4.95
N ASP A 187 24.19 1.36 -5.78
CA ASP A 187 24.13 1.73 -7.19
C ASP A 187 22.67 1.98 -7.65
N PRO A 188 22.30 3.23 -7.96
CA PRO A 188 20.97 3.57 -8.48
C PRO A 188 20.52 2.79 -9.71
N VAL A 189 21.44 2.22 -10.48
CA VAL A 189 21.12 1.37 -11.65
C VAL A 189 20.32 0.12 -11.23
N ALA A 190 20.42 -0.33 -9.97
CA ALA A 190 19.58 -1.41 -9.43
C ALA A 190 18.07 -1.12 -9.52
N LEU A 191 17.66 0.14 -9.64
CA LEU A 191 16.25 0.51 -9.84
C LEU A 191 15.77 0.36 -11.30
N ARG A 192 16.65 0.12 -12.28
CA ARG A 192 16.28 0.01 -13.71
C ARG A 192 15.15 -1.00 -13.93
N GLY A 193 15.24 -2.20 -13.35
CA GLY A 193 14.19 -3.21 -13.47
C GLY A 193 12.85 -2.78 -12.89
N MET A 194 12.84 -1.96 -11.84
CA MET A 194 11.61 -1.36 -11.30
C MET A 194 10.99 -0.40 -12.33
N PHE A 195 11.78 0.47 -12.96
CA PHE A 195 11.28 1.38 -13.99
C PHE A 195 10.74 0.61 -15.21
N GLU A 196 11.41 -0.45 -15.66
CA GLU A 196 10.95 -1.34 -16.73
C GLU A 196 9.60 -2.00 -16.33
N TRP A 197 9.50 -2.51 -15.11
CA TRP A 197 8.25 -3.06 -14.59
C TRP A 197 7.13 -2.02 -14.52
N LEU A 198 7.44 -0.76 -14.18
CA LEU A 198 6.48 0.35 -14.20
C LEU A 198 6.08 0.74 -15.63
N GLY A 199 6.88 0.40 -16.64
CA GLY A 199 6.72 0.85 -18.03
C GLY A 199 7.24 2.27 -18.24
N GLU A 200 8.22 2.70 -17.43
CA GLU A 200 8.75 4.05 -17.41
C GLU A 200 10.22 4.10 -17.86
N PRO A 201 10.66 5.16 -18.52
CA PRO A 201 12.07 5.35 -18.83
C PRO A 201 12.89 5.55 -17.56
N PHE A 202 14.06 4.91 -17.47
CA PHE A 202 14.99 5.10 -16.39
C PHE A 202 15.93 6.27 -16.67
N ASP A 203 15.73 7.38 -16.00
CA ASP A 203 16.66 8.53 -15.99
C ASP A 203 17.61 8.44 -14.80
N GLU A 204 18.79 7.88 -15.05
CA GLU A 204 19.80 7.69 -14.01
C GLU A 204 20.26 9.00 -13.38
N ALA A 205 20.37 10.10 -14.15
CA ALA A 205 20.84 11.37 -13.65
C ALA A 205 19.84 11.94 -12.63
N THR A 206 18.55 11.96 -12.96
CA THR A 206 17.47 12.40 -12.07
C THR A 206 17.38 11.53 -10.81
N VAL A 207 17.55 10.21 -10.95
CA VAL A 207 17.54 9.30 -9.79
C VAL A 207 18.71 9.59 -8.86
N ARG A 208 19.94 9.74 -9.39
CA ARG A 208 21.14 10.06 -8.60
C ARG A 208 21.01 11.41 -7.88
N GLU A 209 20.50 12.44 -8.55
CA GLU A 209 20.26 13.74 -7.96
C GLU A 209 19.26 13.65 -6.78
N THR A 210 18.16 12.95 -6.98
CA THR A 210 17.14 12.74 -5.93
C THR A 210 17.73 12.00 -4.73
N MET A 211 18.55 10.99 -4.97
CA MET A 211 19.17 10.20 -3.91
C MET A 211 20.28 10.95 -3.15
N ALA A 212 20.87 11.97 -3.76
CA ALA A 212 21.85 12.83 -3.08
C ALA A 212 21.21 13.76 -2.02
N VAL A 213 19.90 13.99 -2.11
CA VAL A 213 19.15 14.77 -1.11
C VAL A 213 18.95 13.94 0.15
N ARG A 214 19.45 14.39 1.31
CA ARG A 214 19.25 13.69 2.58
C ARG A 214 17.78 13.76 3.01
N HIS A 215 17.09 12.62 2.96
CA HIS A 215 15.71 12.44 3.43
C HIS A 215 15.65 11.92 4.88
N SER A 216 16.52 12.37 5.78
CA SER A 216 16.49 11.95 7.19
C SER A 216 15.81 12.99 8.06
N ILE A 217 14.64 12.64 8.60
CA ILE A 217 14.06 13.26 9.80
C ILE A 217 14.48 12.44 11.01
#